data_eca02a39990c2f08727cafcc6e0d7bb1
#
_entry.id   eca02a39990c2f08727cafcc6e0d7bb1
#
_cell.length_a   1.000
_cell.length_b   1.000
_cell.length_c   1.000
_cell.angle_alpha   90.00
_cell.angle_beta   90.00
_cell.angle_gamma   90.00
#
_symmetry.space_group_name_H-M   'P 1'
#
loop_
_entity.id
_entity.type
_entity.pdbx_description
1 polymer ?
#
loop_
_entity_poly.entity_id
_entity_poly.type
_entity_poly.pdbx_seq_one_letter_code
_entity_poly.pdbx_strand_id
1 'polypeptide(L)'
;QFMSITLWCLFILLFVGGVNIIGTAYYESTLDKNQNPHKDKIKKTYIVYGLSSIILFYMVYGGYNWWLAIEKQFMERFYKPFDTTLNVKNNILNVSIDSPPKDASWLDKQGTIREHGKLITEHNKLAHIYIFDKNKNQFMAHLHPINLLSDYEFEACLPTMDAGEYVLYADLAHESGYSHSITQTVSLDKSIENSNFNQGLCDPDNS
;
A
#
# COMPACT_ATOMS: atom_id res chain seq x y z
N GLN A 1 -1.55 -11.34 8.65
CA GLN A 1 -2.80 -11.13 7.90
C GLN A 1 -3.53 -12.46 7.86
N PHE A 2 -4.69 -12.53 8.54
CA PHE A 2 -5.48 -13.76 8.59
C PHE A 2 -6.06 -14.00 7.19
N MET A 3 -5.60 -15.05 6.54
CA MET A 3 -6.29 -15.57 5.37
C MET A 3 -7.76 -15.77 5.74
N SER A 4 -8.68 -15.18 5.00
CA SER A 4 -10.10 -15.21 5.36
C SER A 4 -10.57 -16.67 5.45
N ILE A 5 -11.47 -16.98 6.37
CA ILE A 5 -12.10 -18.30 6.52
C ILE A 5 -12.60 -18.83 5.18
N THR A 6 -13.10 -17.92 4.33
CA THR A 6 -13.54 -18.21 2.96
C THR A 6 -12.45 -18.84 2.09
N LEU A 7 -11.22 -18.34 2.18
CA LEU A 7 -10.07 -18.84 1.42
C LEU A 7 -9.68 -20.25 1.89
N TRP A 8 -9.70 -20.49 3.20
CA TRP A 8 -9.46 -21.83 3.75
C TRP A 8 -10.53 -22.82 3.32
N CYS A 9 -11.82 -22.45 3.34
CA CYS A 9 -12.90 -23.29 2.84
C CYS A 9 -12.71 -23.62 1.36
N LEU A 10 -12.30 -22.65 0.54
CA LEU A 10 -12.02 -22.86 -0.88
C LEU A 10 -10.86 -23.85 -1.09
N PHE A 11 -9.77 -23.71 -0.35
CA PHE A 11 -8.65 -24.66 -0.41
C PHE A 11 -9.05 -26.08 -0.04
N ILE A 12 -9.83 -26.24 1.04
CA ILE A 12 -10.32 -27.55 1.46
C ILE A 12 -11.22 -28.17 0.38
N LEU A 13 -12.13 -27.38 -0.20
CA LEU A 13 -13.00 -27.87 -1.28
C LEU A 13 -12.21 -28.30 -2.51
N LEU A 14 -11.24 -27.51 -2.93
CA LEU A 14 -10.37 -27.85 -4.08
C LEU A 14 -9.52 -29.10 -3.80
N PHE A 15 -8.99 -29.22 -2.58
CA PHE A 15 -8.21 -30.38 -2.18
C PHE A 15 -9.06 -31.65 -2.17
N VAL A 16 -10.18 -31.63 -1.46
CA VAL A 16 -11.12 -32.78 -1.38
C VAL A 16 -11.68 -33.12 -2.75
N GLY A 17 -12.08 -32.12 -3.54
CA GLY A 17 -12.56 -32.31 -4.91
C GLY A 17 -11.51 -32.92 -5.81
N GLY A 18 -10.28 -32.43 -5.80
CA GLY A 18 -9.17 -32.96 -6.58
C GLY A 18 -8.85 -34.43 -6.25
N VAL A 19 -8.76 -34.76 -4.95
CA VAL A 19 -8.54 -36.16 -4.52
C VAL A 19 -9.68 -37.05 -4.98
N ASN A 20 -10.92 -36.63 -4.83
CA ASN A 20 -12.08 -37.40 -5.25
C ASN A 20 -12.10 -37.63 -6.78
N ILE A 21 -11.85 -36.60 -7.58
CA ILE A 21 -11.83 -36.73 -9.06
C ILE A 21 -10.77 -37.76 -9.48
N ILE A 22 -9.54 -37.66 -8.97
CA ILE A 22 -8.45 -38.57 -9.33
C ILE A 22 -8.77 -40.01 -8.89
N GLY A 23 -9.21 -40.18 -7.65
CA GLY A 23 -9.52 -41.49 -7.09
C GLY A 23 -10.72 -42.15 -7.78
N THR A 24 -11.79 -41.39 -8.07
CA THR A 24 -12.97 -41.89 -8.78
C THR A 24 -12.66 -42.27 -10.23
N ALA A 25 -11.92 -41.41 -10.93
CA ALA A 25 -11.50 -41.69 -12.32
C ALA A 25 -10.67 -42.99 -12.40
N TYR A 26 -9.74 -43.19 -11.44
CA TYR A 26 -8.98 -44.43 -11.37
C TYR A 26 -9.88 -45.62 -11.01
N TYR A 27 -10.80 -45.48 -10.04
CA TYR A 27 -11.75 -46.53 -9.68
C TYR A 27 -12.61 -46.97 -10.89
N GLU A 28 -13.21 -46.01 -11.59
CA GLU A 28 -14.01 -46.28 -12.78
C GLU A 28 -13.22 -47.00 -13.88
N SER A 29 -11.93 -46.63 -14.06
CA SER A 29 -11.04 -47.31 -14.99
C SER A 29 -10.79 -48.79 -14.66
N THR A 30 -11.11 -49.20 -13.41
CA THR A 30 -10.91 -50.59 -12.96
C THR A 30 -12.15 -51.46 -13.06
N LEU A 31 -13.31 -50.89 -13.38
CA LEU A 31 -14.55 -51.66 -13.57
C LEU A 31 -14.49 -52.53 -14.82
N ASP A 32 -15.14 -53.70 -14.73
CA ASP A 32 -15.35 -54.58 -15.89
C ASP A 32 -16.62 -54.16 -16.68
N LYS A 33 -16.95 -54.92 -17.77
CA LYS A 33 -18.15 -54.66 -18.57
C LYS A 33 -19.47 -54.76 -17.79
N ASN A 34 -19.46 -55.46 -16.63
CA ASN A 34 -20.61 -55.66 -15.76
C ASN A 34 -20.60 -54.67 -14.57
N GLN A 35 -19.74 -53.67 -14.59
CA GLN A 35 -19.53 -52.67 -13.53
C GLN A 35 -19.11 -53.27 -12.17
N ASN A 36 -18.49 -54.44 -12.16
CA ASN A 36 -17.97 -55.06 -10.97
C ASN A 36 -16.48 -54.70 -10.76
N PRO A 37 -16.07 -54.22 -9.58
CA PRO A 37 -14.67 -53.91 -9.33
C PRO A 37 -13.85 -55.21 -9.18
N HIS A 38 -12.72 -55.28 -9.86
CA HIS A 38 -11.78 -56.39 -9.70
C HIS A 38 -11.12 -56.29 -8.30
N LYS A 39 -11.24 -57.33 -7.46
CA LYS A 39 -10.77 -57.31 -6.05
C LYS A 39 -9.33 -56.84 -5.85
N ASP A 40 -8.42 -57.24 -6.77
CA ASP A 40 -7.03 -56.83 -6.72
C ASP A 40 -6.80 -55.34 -7.08
N LYS A 41 -7.72 -54.74 -7.79
CA LYS A 41 -7.64 -53.36 -8.22
C LYS A 41 -8.19 -52.39 -7.18
N ILE A 42 -9.08 -52.83 -6.25
CA ILE A 42 -9.61 -52.03 -5.16
C ILE A 42 -8.48 -51.54 -4.22
N LYS A 43 -7.52 -52.42 -3.90
CA LYS A 43 -6.35 -52.01 -3.08
C LYS A 43 -5.52 -50.93 -3.78
N LYS A 44 -5.34 -51.02 -5.08
CA LYS A 44 -4.62 -50.04 -5.89
C LYS A 44 -5.36 -48.69 -5.90
N THR A 45 -6.68 -48.70 -5.92
CA THR A 45 -7.52 -47.51 -5.84
C THR A 45 -7.24 -46.74 -4.51
N TYR A 46 -7.21 -47.43 -3.38
CA TYR A 46 -6.86 -46.77 -2.10
C TYR A 46 -5.43 -46.23 -2.08
N ILE A 47 -4.49 -46.90 -2.73
CA ILE A 47 -3.11 -46.38 -2.87
C ILE A 47 -3.12 -45.10 -3.71
N VAL A 48 -3.90 -45.04 -4.80
CA VAL A 48 -4.02 -43.82 -5.63
C VAL A 48 -4.65 -42.69 -4.86
N TYR A 49 -5.71 -42.93 -4.06
CA TYR A 49 -6.28 -41.93 -3.17
C TYR A 49 -5.23 -41.40 -2.18
N GLY A 50 -4.46 -42.27 -1.54
CA GLY A 50 -3.41 -41.89 -0.61
C GLY A 50 -2.31 -41.05 -1.27
N LEU A 51 -1.78 -41.54 -2.40
CA LEU A 51 -0.71 -40.83 -3.12
C LEU A 51 -1.17 -39.48 -3.65
N SER A 52 -2.37 -39.40 -4.25
CA SER A 52 -2.92 -38.14 -4.75
C SER A 52 -3.14 -37.14 -3.59
N SER A 53 -3.60 -37.62 -2.43
CA SER A 53 -3.73 -36.77 -1.25
C SER A 53 -2.39 -36.18 -0.79
N ILE A 54 -1.34 -37.02 -0.75
CA ILE A 54 0.00 -36.59 -0.38
C ILE A 54 0.55 -35.56 -1.38
N ILE A 55 0.43 -35.84 -2.68
CA ILE A 55 0.93 -34.94 -3.73
C ILE A 55 0.20 -33.60 -3.67
N LEU A 56 -1.14 -33.61 -3.62
CA LEU A 56 -1.93 -32.39 -3.56
C LEU A 56 -1.65 -31.59 -2.27
N PHE A 57 -1.46 -32.28 -1.13
CA PHE A 57 -1.07 -31.62 0.12
C PHE A 57 0.26 -30.87 -0.04
N TYR A 58 1.28 -31.52 -0.61
CA TYR A 58 2.57 -30.85 -0.80
C TYR A 58 2.50 -29.74 -1.86
N MET A 59 1.67 -29.87 -2.88
CA MET A 59 1.46 -28.78 -3.85
C MET A 59 0.81 -27.56 -3.20
N VAL A 60 -0.24 -27.76 -2.38
CA VAL A 60 -0.90 -26.68 -1.66
C VAL A 60 0.03 -26.04 -0.63
N TYR A 61 0.73 -26.86 0.14
CA TYR A 61 1.69 -26.41 1.15
C TYR A 61 2.86 -25.65 0.52
N GLY A 62 3.41 -26.17 -0.56
CA GLY A 62 4.50 -25.51 -1.30
C GLY A 62 4.04 -24.20 -1.95
N GLY A 63 2.86 -24.20 -2.56
CA GLY A 63 2.25 -23.00 -3.12
C GLY A 63 1.99 -21.91 -2.08
N TYR A 64 1.51 -22.30 -0.91
CA TYR A 64 1.30 -21.37 0.21
C TYR A 64 2.63 -20.75 0.70
N ASN A 65 3.66 -21.55 0.91
CA ASN A 65 4.97 -21.03 1.33
C ASN A 65 5.61 -20.14 0.25
N TRP A 66 5.47 -20.52 -1.02
CA TRP A 66 5.92 -19.68 -2.13
C TRP A 66 5.19 -18.35 -2.15
N TRP A 67 3.86 -18.35 -1.97
CA TRP A 67 3.06 -17.12 -1.90
C TRP A 67 3.52 -16.23 -0.75
N LEU A 68 3.73 -16.78 0.47
CA LEU A 68 4.21 -16.01 1.61
C LEU A 68 5.59 -15.36 1.34
N ALA A 69 6.47 -16.06 0.64
CA ALA A 69 7.77 -15.52 0.27
C ALA A 69 7.64 -14.35 -0.72
N ILE A 70 6.76 -14.48 -1.72
CA ILE A 70 6.48 -13.43 -2.70
C ILE A 70 5.78 -12.24 -2.03
N GLU A 71 4.77 -12.49 -1.18
CA GLU A 71 4.06 -11.45 -0.44
C GLU A 71 5.04 -10.64 0.42
N LYS A 72 5.94 -11.33 1.13
CA LYS A 72 6.97 -10.66 1.93
C LYS A 72 7.84 -9.75 1.07
N GLN A 73 8.38 -10.26 -0.06
CA GLN A 73 9.20 -9.47 -0.98
C GLN A 73 8.43 -8.29 -1.58
N PHE A 74 7.14 -8.49 -1.90
CA PHE A 74 6.29 -7.44 -2.42
C PHE A 74 6.06 -6.35 -1.36
N MET A 75 5.73 -6.73 -0.11
CA MET A 75 5.51 -5.79 0.99
C MET A 75 6.78 -5.03 1.39
N GLU A 76 7.95 -5.65 1.26
CA GLU A 76 9.24 -4.97 1.47
C GLU A 76 9.50 -3.90 0.40
N ARG A 77 8.99 -4.11 -0.82
CA ARG A 77 9.14 -3.19 -1.97
C ARG A 77 7.94 -2.28 -2.17
N PHE A 78 6.89 -2.46 -1.38
CA PHE A 78 5.70 -1.64 -1.47
C PHE A 78 6.02 -0.21 -1.04
N TYR A 79 5.47 0.75 -1.80
CA TYR A 79 5.61 2.16 -1.47
C TYR A 79 5.21 2.42 -0.02
N LYS A 80 6.09 3.04 0.73
CA LYS A 80 5.82 3.57 2.06
C LYS A 80 5.98 5.08 1.98
N PRO A 81 4.94 5.84 2.33
CA PRO A 81 5.07 7.29 2.40
C PRO A 81 6.17 7.64 3.42
N PHE A 82 6.88 8.73 3.19
CA PHE A 82 7.85 9.23 4.15
C PHE A 82 7.13 9.65 5.42
N ASP A 83 7.77 9.39 6.55
CA ASP A 83 7.33 9.97 7.80
C ASP A 83 7.49 11.49 7.69
N THR A 84 6.47 12.21 8.10
CA THR A 84 6.40 13.65 7.94
C THR A 84 5.91 14.27 9.23
N THR A 85 6.61 15.30 9.70
CA THR A 85 6.21 16.09 10.85
C THR A 85 5.60 17.41 10.37
N LEU A 86 4.39 17.68 10.84
CA LEU A 86 3.70 18.94 10.61
C LEU A 86 3.62 19.76 11.88
N ASN A 87 3.95 21.02 11.79
CA ASN A 87 3.86 21.94 12.90
C ASN A 87 3.23 23.27 12.44
N VAL A 88 2.22 23.73 13.17
CA VAL A 88 1.55 25.00 12.88
C VAL A 88 1.95 26.02 13.94
N LYS A 89 2.56 27.11 13.50
CA LYS A 89 2.94 28.21 14.37
C LYS A 89 2.75 29.56 13.66
N ASN A 90 2.06 30.49 14.30
CA ASN A 90 1.84 31.82 13.76
C ASN A 90 1.29 31.85 12.33
N ASN A 91 0.28 31.00 12.05
CA ASN A 91 -0.35 30.85 10.74
C ASN A 91 0.57 30.28 9.64
N ILE A 92 1.72 29.78 10.01
CA ILE A 92 2.66 29.10 9.14
C ILE A 92 2.59 27.59 9.40
N LEU A 93 2.39 26.83 8.38
CA LEU A 93 2.55 25.37 8.35
C LEU A 93 4.01 25.06 8.02
N ASN A 94 4.72 24.46 8.94
CA ASN A 94 6.03 23.89 8.70
C ASN A 94 5.86 22.41 8.40
N VAL A 95 6.43 21.97 7.27
CA VAL A 95 6.43 20.59 6.82
C VAL A 95 7.87 20.11 6.82
N SER A 96 8.17 19.11 7.63
CA SER A 96 9.47 18.44 7.68
C SER A 96 9.27 16.98 7.25
N ILE A 97 9.95 16.57 6.20
CA ILE A 97 9.93 15.22 5.66
C ILE A 97 11.16 14.51 6.22
N ASP A 98 10.93 13.44 6.96
CA ASP A 98 12.02 12.63 7.46
C ASP A 98 12.74 11.94 6.29
N SER A 99 14.05 11.88 6.38
CA SER A 99 14.88 11.18 5.39
C SER A 99 14.32 9.78 5.16
N PRO A 100 14.27 9.31 3.91
CA PRO A 100 13.80 7.97 3.64
C PRO A 100 14.56 6.98 4.53
N PRO A 101 13.86 6.03 5.19
CA PRO A 101 14.52 5.06 6.04
C PRO A 101 15.62 4.35 5.25
N LYS A 102 16.78 4.15 5.86
CA LYS A 102 17.95 3.51 5.22
C LYS A 102 17.67 2.09 4.71
N ASP A 103 16.62 1.48 5.21
CA ASP A 103 16.07 0.19 4.81
C ASP A 103 14.87 0.32 3.86
N ALA A 104 14.65 1.51 3.32
CA ALA A 104 13.59 1.72 2.36
C ALA A 104 13.76 0.78 1.17
N SER A 105 12.68 0.16 0.80
CA SER A 105 12.52 -0.89 -0.21
C SER A 105 12.77 -0.44 -1.67
N TRP A 106 13.46 0.64 -1.87
CA TRP A 106 13.89 1.18 -3.16
C TRP A 106 15.29 0.71 -3.58
N LEU A 107 15.77 -0.34 -2.92
CA LEU A 107 16.97 -1.02 -3.39
C LEU A 107 16.73 -1.48 -4.81
N ASP A 108 17.54 -0.99 -5.75
CA ASP A 108 17.60 -1.56 -7.08
C ASP A 108 18.04 -3.04 -6.99
N LYS A 109 18.02 -3.73 -8.11
CA LYS A 109 18.43 -5.14 -8.17
C LYS A 109 19.89 -5.37 -7.72
N GLN A 110 20.71 -4.31 -7.67
CA GLN A 110 22.09 -4.33 -7.22
C GLN A 110 22.25 -3.96 -5.74
N GLY A 111 21.15 -3.70 -5.02
CA GLY A 111 21.18 -3.33 -3.62
C GLY A 111 21.55 -1.86 -3.37
N THR A 112 21.51 -1.01 -4.39
CA THR A 112 21.76 0.41 -4.28
C THR A 112 20.50 1.13 -3.81
N ILE A 113 20.59 1.88 -2.73
CA ILE A 113 19.50 2.77 -2.31
C ILE A 113 19.38 3.83 -3.40
N ARG A 114 18.24 3.87 -4.07
CA ARG A 114 17.92 5.02 -4.92
C ARG A 114 17.59 6.19 -3.99
N GLU A 115 18.52 7.10 -3.88
CA GLU A 115 18.20 8.40 -3.32
C GLU A 115 17.10 9.01 -4.19
N HIS A 116 16.03 9.52 -3.57
CA HIS A 116 14.96 10.16 -4.33
C HIS A 116 15.45 11.41 -5.06
N GLY A 117 16.64 11.89 -4.72
CA GLY A 117 17.16 13.15 -5.19
C GLY A 117 16.47 14.33 -4.49
N LYS A 118 16.83 15.52 -4.88
CA LYS A 118 16.25 16.76 -4.37
C LYS A 118 14.83 16.91 -4.85
N LEU A 119 14.04 17.68 -4.09
CA LEU A 119 12.75 18.17 -4.57
C LEU A 119 12.96 19.09 -5.76
N ILE A 120 12.17 18.90 -6.78
CA ILE A 120 12.13 19.77 -7.96
C ILE A 120 10.79 20.49 -8.04
N THR A 121 10.78 21.61 -8.75
CA THR A 121 9.55 22.34 -8.98
C THR A 121 8.72 21.69 -10.07
N GLU A 122 7.42 21.54 -9.82
CA GLU A 122 6.40 21.23 -10.80
C GLU A 122 5.53 22.48 -10.99
N HIS A 123 5.35 22.91 -12.24
CA HIS A 123 4.66 24.18 -12.58
C HIS A 123 5.20 25.39 -11.79
N ASN A 124 6.53 25.47 -11.62
CA ASN A 124 7.24 26.48 -10.85
C ASN A 124 6.97 26.49 -9.33
N LYS A 125 6.34 25.44 -8.80
CA LYS A 125 6.07 25.27 -7.38
C LYS A 125 6.76 24.02 -6.84
N LEU A 126 7.31 24.13 -5.63
CA LEU A 126 8.04 23.04 -5.00
C LEU A 126 7.13 21.91 -4.50
N ALA A 127 5.93 22.28 -4.07
CA ALA A 127 4.91 21.35 -3.59
C ALA A 127 3.53 21.94 -3.81
N HIS A 128 2.54 21.07 -4.01
CA HIS A 128 1.13 21.43 -4.04
C HIS A 128 0.46 20.86 -2.79
N ILE A 129 -0.05 21.73 -1.93
CA ILE A 129 -0.62 21.35 -0.65
C ILE A 129 -2.13 21.62 -0.68
N TYR A 130 -2.90 20.57 -0.49
CA TYR A 130 -4.36 20.63 -0.46
C TYR A 130 -4.86 20.39 0.96
N ILE A 131 -5.75 21.24 1.45
CA ILE A 131 -6.35 21.14 2.78
C ILE A 131 -7.84 20.87 2.64
N PHE A 132 -8.32 19.88 3.40
CA PHE A 132 -9.72 19.51 3.49
C PHE A 132 -10.19 19.56 4.95
N ASP A 133 -11.35 20.13 5.19
CA ASP A 133 -12.05 20.00 6.48
C ASP A 133 -12.51 18.55 6.63
N LYS A 134 -11.98 17.86 7.63
CA LYS A 134 -12.25 16.45 7.86
C LYS A 134 -13.71 16.18 8.26
N ASN A 135 -14.31 17.10 9.02
CA ASN A 135 -15.67 16.95 9.50
C ASN A 135 -16.72 17.25 8.42
N LYS A 136 -16.46 18.27 7.62
CA LYS A 136 -17.35 18.70 6.54
C LYS A 136 -17.07 17.96 5.23
N ASN A 137 -15.95 17.25 5.13
CA ASN A 137 -15.43 16.64 3.91
C ASN A 137 -15.38 17.63 2.75
N GLN A 138 -14.92 18.84 3.04
CA GLN A 138 -14.94 19.97 2.11
C GLN A 138 -13.50 20.44 1.84
N PHE A 139 -13.21 20.71 0.56
CA PHE A 139 -11.98 21.40 0.16
C PHE A 139 -11.94 22.80 0.75
N MET A 140 -10.80 23.18 1.33
CA MET A 140 -10.61 24.47 1.99
C MET A 140 -9.61 25.35 1.26
N ALA A 141 -8.46 24.80 0.90
CA ALA A 141 -7.39 25.59 0.29
C ALA A 141 -6.40 24.75 -0.53
N HIS A 142 -5.82 25.38 -1.54
CA HIS A 142 -4.64 24.95 -2.27
C HIS A 142 -3.51 25.91 -1.94
N LEU A 143 -2.39 25.40 -1.44
CA LEU A 143 -1.26 26.18 -0.94
C LEU A 143 0.03 25.78 -1.65
N HIS A 144 0.96 26.72 -1.67
CA HIS A 144 2.33 26.47 -2.12
C HIS A 144 3.31 26.90 -1.04
N PRO A 145 4.48 26.23 -0.95
CA PRO A 145 5.55 26.68 -0.06
C PRO A 145 5.99 28.09 -0.38
N ILE A 146 6.16 28.89 0.67
CA ILE A 146 6.69 30.25 0.60
C ILE A 146 8.20 30.30 0.87
N ASN A 147 8.68 29.36 1.69
CA ASN A 147 10.08 29.25 2.05
C ASN A 147 10.53 27.79 1.98
N LEU A 148 11.71 27.56 1.43
CA LEU A 148 12.41 26.29 1.53
C LEU A 148 13.52 26.44 2.58
N LEU A 149 13.40 25.67 3.67
CA LEU A 149 14.35 25.72 4.79
C LEU A 149 15.51 24.73 4.57
N SER A 150 15.20 23.58 3.94
CA SER A 150 16.19 22.57 3.52
C SER A 150 15.65 21.79 2.33
N ASP A 151 16.39 20.81 1.84
CA ASP A 151 15.96 19.92 0.74
C ASP A 151 14.67 19.12 1.09
N TYR A 152 14.31 19.03 2.38
CA TYR A 152 13.16 18.26 2.88
C TYR A 152 12.30 19.00 3.90
N GLU A 153 12.49 20.32 4.02
CA GLU A 153 11.76 21.14 4.98
C GLU A 153 11.31 22.44 4.34
N PHE A 154 10.03 22.72 4.42
CA PHE A 154 9.44 23.91 3.82
C PHE A 154 8.30 24.49 4.65
N GLU A 155 8.01 25.76 4.42
CA GLU A 155 6.93 26.48 5.05
C GLU A 155 5.87 26.89 4.05
N ALA A 156 4.60 26.83 4.47
CA ALA A 156 3.46 27.35 3.73
C ALA A 156 2.57 28.21 4.64
N CYS A 157 1.97 29.26 4.08
CA CYS A 157 0.98 30.04 4.79
C CYS A 157 -0.36 29.31 4.85
N LEU A 158 -0.96 29.26 6.05
CA LEU A 158 -2.33 28.79 6.21
C LEU A 158 -3.34 29.92 5.96
N PRO A 159 -4.48 29.63 5.32
CA PRO A 159 -5.57 30.59 5.21
C PRO A 159 -6.26 30.82 6.55
N THR A 160 -7.26 31.67 6.58
CA THR A 160 -8.18 31.77 7.70
C THR A 160 -8.94 30.46 7.85
N MET A 161 -8.84 29.82 9.02
CA MET A 161 -9.42 28.52 9.30
C MET A 161 -10.00 28.49 10.70
N ASP A 162 -11.13 27.81 10.86
CA ASP A 162 -11.71 27.55 12.18
C ASP A 162 -10.89 26.54 12.98
N ALA A 163 -11.09 26.49 14.30
CA ALA A 163 -10.60 25.37 15.10
C ALA A 163 -11.23 24.06 14.64
N GLY A 164 -10.45 22.99 14.50
CA GLY A 164 -10.97 21.72 13.99
C GLY A 164 -9.90 20.78 13.47
N GLU A 165 -10.32 19.66 12.91
CA GLU A 165 -9.45 18.66 12.28
C GLU A 165 -9.47 18.80 10.76
N TYR A 166 -8.28 18.81 10.17
CA TYR A 166 -8.05 18.97 8.75
C TYR A 166 -7.17 17.85 8.23
N VAL A 167 -7.46 17.40 7.00
CA VAL A 167 -6.59 16.47 6.27
C VAL A 167 -5.81 17.27 5.25
N LEU A 168 -4.51 17.09 5.29
CA LEU A 168 -3.56 17.73 4.40
C LEU A 168 -2.99 16.68 3.45
N TYR A 169 -2.98 17.02 2.16
CA TYR A 169 -2.29 16.28 1.11
C TYR A 169 -1.23 17.19 0.51
N ALA A 170 0.01 16.72 0.45
CA ALA A 170 1.07 17.45 -0.22
C ALA A 170 1.69 16.58 -1.32
N ASP A 171 1.61 17.05 -2.55
CA ASP A 171 2.22 16.40 -3.70
C ASP A 171 3.60 17.00 -3.95
N LEU A 172 4.59 16.12 -4.07
CA LEU A 172 6.00 16.45 -4.20
C LEU A 172 6.61 15.69 -5.38
N ALA A 173 7.47 16.34 -6.14
CA ALA A 173 8.25 15.72 -7.19
C ALA A 173 9.74 15.74 -6.87
N HIS A 174 10.44 14.66 -7.21
CA HIS A 174 11.88 14.52 -7.01
C HIS A 174 12.66 14.53 -8.31
N GLU A 175 13.91 14.93 -8.25
CA GLU A 175 14.84 14.97 -9.40
C GLU A 175 14.99 13.61 -10.10
N SER A 176 14.76 12.51 -9.38
CA SER A 176 14.71 11.16 -9.94
C SER A 176 13.51 10.87 -10.85
N GLY A 177 12.57 11.82 -10.97
CA GLY A 177 11.26 11.64 -11.63
C GLY A 177 10.24 10.90 -10.76
N TYR A 178 10.57 10.63 -9.50
CA TYR A 178 9.65 10.04 -8.54
C TYR A 178 8.77 11.15 -7.94
N SER A 179 7.48 10.91 -7.88
CA SER A 179 6.54 11.77 -7.16
C SER A 179 5.89 11.01 -6.01
N HIS A 180 5.60 11.69 -4.93
CA HIS A 180 4.87 11.10 -3.82
C HIS A 180 3.95 12.10 -3.17
N SER A 181 2.87 11.59 -2.59
CA SER A 181 1.90 12.37 -1.84
C SER A 181 2.04 12.07 -0.35
N ILE A 182 2.17 13.12 0.43
CA ILE A 182 2.12 13.07 1.89
C ILE A 182 0.67 13.28 2.30
N THR A 183 0.19 12.46 3.23
CA THR A 183 -1.15 12.61 3.81
C THR A 183 -1.03 12.66 5.31
N GLN A 184 -1.47 13.75 5.92
CA GLN A 184 -1.42 13.96 7.36
C GLN A 184 -2.70 14.62 7.88
N THR A 185 -3.03 14.35 9.14
CA THR A 185 -4.12 15.05 9.84
C THR A 185 -3.51 16.13 10.74
N VAL A 186 -4.04 17.33 10.62
CA VAL A 186 -3.66 18.49 11.43
C VAL A 186 -4.85 18.89 12.30
N SER A 187 -4.61 19.04 13.60
CA SER A 187 -5.62 19.55 14.54
C SER A 187 -5.27 20.98 14.93
N LEU A 188 -6.21 21.88 14.73
CA LEU A 188 -6.12 23.26 15.14
C LEU A 188 -6.95 23.48 16.41
N ASP A 189 -6.27 23.73 17.53
CA ASP A 189 -6.93 23.99 18.81
C ASP A 189 -7.64 25.34 18.85
N LYS A 190 -7.23 26.27 18.00
CA LYS A 190 -7.77 27.63 17.89
C LYS A 190 -7.92 28.01 16.42
N SER A 191 -8.90 28.84 16.14
CA SER A 191 -9.06 29.45 14.82
C SER A 191 -7.83 30.27 14.43
N ILE A 192 -7.48 30.19 13.16
CA ILE A 192 -6.42 30.96 12.52
C ILE A 192 -7.08 32.12 11.77
N GLU A 193 -6.69 33.34 12.08
CA GLU A 193 -7.02 34.52 11.29
C GLU A 193 -5.78 34.96 10.53
N ASN A 194 -5.84 34.91 9.20
CA ASN A 194 -4.73 35.33 8.35
C ASN A 194 -5.19 36.30 7.25
N SER A 195 -5.17 37.58 7.58
CA SER A 195 -5.50 38.63 6.62
C SER A 195 -4.50 38.70 5.44
N ASN A 196 -3.26 38.30 5.66
CA ASN A 196 -2.22 38.34 4.63
C ASN A 196 -2.45 37.31 3.53
N PHE A 197 -3.05 36.15 3.86
CA PHE A 197 -3.41 35.14 2.88
C PHE A 197 -4.41 35.68 1.86
N ASN A 198 -5.44 36.35 2.35
CA ASN A 198 -6.49 36.92 1.49
C ASN A 198 -5.99 38.10 0.62
N GLN A 199 -4.82 38.67 0.93
CA GLN A 199 -4.19 39.73 0.18
C GLN A 199 -3.15 39.21 -0.84
N GLY A 200 -3.03 37.89 -1.00
CA GLY A 200 -2.06 37.27 -1.90
C GLY A 200 -0.60 37.35 -1.43
N LEU A 201 -0.36 37.81 -0.22
CA LEU A 201 1.01 37.93 0.33
C LEU A 201 1.61 36.59 0.74
N CYS A 202 0.77 35.59 0.95
CA CYS A 202 1.18 34.23 1.36
C CYS A 202 1.14 33.19 0.23
N ASP A 203 0.50 33.47 -0.88
CA ASP A 203 0.48 32.63 -2.05
C ASP A 203 0.98 33.43 -3.26
N PRO A 204 2.21 33.19 -3.72
CA PRO A 204 2.77 33.90 -4.86
C PRO A 204 2.12 33.56 -6.20
N ASP A 205 1.13 32.69 -6.25
CA ASP A 205 0.42 32.34 -7.49
C ASP A 205 -0.57 33.41 -7.99
N ASN A 206 -0.78 34.45 -7.25
CA ASN A 206 -1.59 35.58 -7.69
C ASN A 206 -0.85 36.57 -8.63
N SER A 207 0.22 36.09 -9.27
CA SER A 207 0.94 36.88 -10.29
C SER A 207 0.62 36.40 -11.68
#